data_d39240a8e7c9aa63c75b4f31af45fa1d
#
_entry.id   d39240a8e7c9aa63c75b4f31af45fa1d
#
_cell.length_a   1.000
_cell.length_b   1.000
_cell.length_c   1.000
_cell.angle_alpha   90.00
_cell.angle_beta   90.00
_cell.angle_gamma   90.00
#
_symmetry.space_group_name_H-M   'P 1'
#
loop_
_entity.id
_entity.type
_entity.pdbx_description
1 polymer ?
#
loop_
_entity_poly.entity_id
_entity_poly.type
_entity_poly.pdbx_seq_one_letter_code
_entity_poly.pdbx_strand_id
1 'polypeptide(L)'
;MAFKRISRHGIGNLTNRRGGADHRAGQDNGDGPGVSVNTGDRQETGRPRLHCTVVLVGMMGCGKSAIGRTLAARLGVAFVDSDAEIETAANATIPEIFARDGEAFFRAREAEVIARLLRGEPCVLSTGGGAFLADRNRQAIAEHGVAIWLDADLDLLWDRVRHKDTRPLLRTPDPKMTLARLLEDRAPIYAQAELRARAEPGLSIDAMTERVIAILADRPDILEIPDDS
;
A
#
# COMPACT_ATOMS: atom_id res chain seq x y z
N MET A 1 -30.05 14.95 -13.02
CA MET A 1 -30.96 14.37 -11.99
C MET A 1 -30.34 14.52 -10.64
N ALA A 2 -31.08 15.06 -9.68
CA ALA A 2 -30.61 15.69 -8.46
C ALA A 2 -30.15 14.72 -7.38
N PHE A 3 -28.99 14.98 -6.79
CA PHE A 3 -28.52 14.30 -5.58
C PHE A 3 -29.25 14.89 -4.36
N LYS A 4 -29.98 14.05 -3.66
CA LYS A 4 -30.74 14.33 -2.48
C LYS A 4 -29.80 14.46 -1.26
N ARG A 5 -29.71 15.65 -0.67
CA ARG A 5 -29.12 15.92 0.65
C ARG A 5 -29.87 15.14 1.71
N ILE A 6 -29.17 14.36 2.52
CA ILE A 6 -29.72 13.80 3.76
C ILE A 6 -29.28 14.69 4.91
N SER A 7 -30.29 15.27 5.54
CA SER A 7 -30.22 16.21 6.67
C SER A 7 -29.92 15.46 7.97
N ARG A 8 -29.06 16.04 8.79
CA ARG A 8 -28.87 15.67 10.19
C ARG A 8 -30.11 16.00 11.00
N HIS A 9 -30.62 15.06 11.77
CA HIS A 9 -31.51 15.32 12.89
C HIS A 9 -30.92 14.74 14.17
N GLY A 10 -30.80 15.63 15.14
CA GLY A 10 -30.36 15.32 16.49
C GLY A 10 -31.48 14.71 17.32
N ILE A 11 -31.07 13.98 18.31
CA ILE A 11 -31.88 13.56 19.47
C ILE A 11 -30.87 13.57 20.61
N GLY A 12 -31.00 14.33 21.68
CA GLY A 12 -32.11 14.46 22.58
C GLY A 12 -31.63 13.98 23.93
N ASN A 13 -31.33 14.95 24.84
CA ASN A 13 -31.01 14.78 26.26
C ASN A 13 -32.07 13.95 26.99
N LEU A 14 -31.63 13.06 27.85
CA LEU A 14 -32.43 12.56 28.98
C LEU A 14 -31.61 12.65 30.26
N THR A 15 -31.94 13.66 31.01
CA THR A 15 -31.64 13.85 32.43
C THR A 15 -32.36 12.78 33.27
N ASN A 16 -31.71 12.19 34.23
CA ASN A 16 -32.39 11.72 35.42
C ASN A 16 -31.61 12.04 36.70
N ARG A 17 -32.32 12.69 37.63
CA ARG A 17 -31.89 13.17 38.95
C ARG A 17 -32.17 12.11 40.01
N ARG A 18 -31.49 12.32 41.16
CA ARG A 18 -31.76 11.95 42.59
C ARG A 18 -30.90 10.74 43.04
N GLY A 19 -30.29 10.81 44.18
CA GLY A 19 -30.31 11.56 45.43
C GLY A 19 -29.24 11.01 46.32
N GLY A 20 -28.67 11.72 47.08
CA GLY A 20 -28.37 12.19 48.32
C GLY A 20 -27.98 11.15 49.39
N ALA A 21 -26.88 11.38 50.08
CA ALA A 21 -26.76 11.49 51.54
C ALA A 21 -25.30 11.41 51.98
N ASP A 22 -24.94 12.38 52.75
CA ASP A 22 -23.87 12.57 53.75
C ASP A 22 -23.17 11.32 54.33
N HIS A 23 -21.86 11.41 54.55
CA HIS A 23 -21.23 11.52 55.90
C HIS A 23 -19.70 11.57 55.86
N ARG A 24 -19.18 12.69 56.43
CA ARG A 24 -18.04 12.88 57.36
C ARG A 24 -16.65 12.23 57.04
N ALA A 25 -15.73 13.18 56.86
CA ALA A 25 -14.53 13.44 57.68
C ALA A 25 -13.55 12.29 57.94
N GLY A 26 -12.31 12.49 57.53
CA GLY A 26 -11.10 11.82 57.94
C GLY A 26 -9.90 12.48 57.26
N GLN A 27 -9.28 13.44 57.96
CA GLN A 27 -7.93 13.93 57.68
C GLN A 27 -6.96 12.80 57.87
N ASP A 28 -6.07 12.54 56.92
CA ASP A 28 -4.73 12.10 57.27
C ASP A 28 -3.73 12.59 56.25
N ASN A 29 -2.66 13.19 56.76
CA ASN A 29 -1.50 13.67 56.05
C ASN A 29 -0.59 12.48 55.69
N GLY A 30 -0.19 12.41 54.42
CA GLY A 30 0.81 11.43 53.97
C GLY A 30 1.59 12.01 52.82
N ASP A 31 2.67 12.75 53.11
CA ASP A 31 3.74 13.05 52.17
C ASP A 31 4.32 11.77 51.60
N GLY A 32 4.04 11.48 50.36
CA GLY A 32 4.70 10.47 49.56
C GLY A 32 5.37 11.12 48.36
N PRO A 33 6.64 10.79 48.04
CA PRO A 33 7.36 11.44 46.95
C PRO A 33 6.68 11.15 45.63
N GLY A 34 6.38 12.23 44.90
CA GLY A 34 5.82 12.19 43.57
C GLY A 34 6.71 11.34 42.64
N VAL A 35 6.17 10.18 42.27
CA VAL A 35 6.72 9.41 41.15
C VAL A 35 6.34 10.19 39.88
N SER A 36 7.28 11.00 39.46
CA SER A 36 7.29 11.58 38.12
C SER A 36 7.30 10.40 37.14
N VAL A 37 6.14 10.06 36.62
CA VAL A 37 6.06 9.14 35.45
C VAL A 37 6.62 9.92 34.29
N ASN A 38 7.93 9.82 34.16
CA ASN A 38 8.61 10.22 32.94
C ASN A 38 8.09 9.30 31.83
N THR A 39 7.06 9.74 31.13
CA THR A 39 6.69 9.19 29.80
C THR A 39 7.84 9.58 28.87
N GLY A 40 8.99 8.94 29.13
CA GLY A 40 10.13 9.01 28.27
C GLY A 40 9.71 8.56 26.89
N ASP A 41 9.79 9.51 26.00
CA ASP A 41 10.01 9.32 24.58
C ASP A 41 11.01 8.16 24.41
N ARG A 42 10.51 6.94 24.27
CA ARG A 42 11.35 5.83 23.84
C ARG A 42 11.61 6.14 22.38
N GLN A 43 12.68 6.88 22.14
CA GLN A 43 13.32 6.90 20.84
C GLN A 43 13.48 5.43 20.43
N GLU A 44 12.70 5.01 19.44
CA GLU A 44 12.89 3.73 18.76
C GLU A 44 14.18 3.85 17.91
N THR A 45 15.31 3.93 18.61
CA THR A 45 16.64 3.88 17.99
C THR A 45 16.85 2.47 17.48
N GLY A 46 16.94 2.32 16.16
CA GLY A 46 17.32 1.06 15.53
C GLY A 46 16.36 0.47 14.49
N ARG A 47 15.26 1.15 14.14
CA ARG A 47 14.38 0.67 13.05
C ARG A 47 14.57 1.47 11.77
N PRO A 48 14.53 0.81 10.59
CA PRO A 48 14.54 1.50 9.32
C PRO A 48 13.37 2.51 9.26
N ARG A 49 13.63 3.69 8.73
CA ARG A 49 12.61 4.74 8.57
C ARG A 49 12.33 4.98 7.10
N LEU A 50 11.08 4.75 6.70
CA LEU A 50 10.60 5.05 5.35
C LEU A 50 10.07 6.49 5.29
N HIS A 51 10.61 7.32 4.38
CA HIS A 51 10.27 8.74 4.27
C HIS A 51 9.14 9.03 3.28
N CYS A 52 8.92 8.14 2.31
CA CYS A 52 7.83 8.25 1.33
C CYS A 52 7.28 6.86 0.96
N THR A 53 6.10 6.82 0.37
CA THR A 53 5.49 5.55 -0.07
C THR A 53 6.28 4.91 -1.20
N VAL A 54 6.68 3.64 -1.00
CA VAL A 54 7.31 2.80 -2.04
C VAL A 54 6.24 2.09 -2.85
N VAL A 55 6.15 2.41 -4.14
CA VAL A 55 5.15 1.86 -5.06
C VAL A 55 5.76 0.75 -5.91
N LEU A 56 5.32 -0.48 -5.70
CA LEU A 56 5.76 -1.63 -6.50
C LEU A 56 4.99 -1.67 -7.82
N VAL A 57 5.72 -1.60 -8.93
CA VAL A 57 5.16 -1.65 -10.29
C VAL A 57 5.75 -2.81 -11.09
N GLY A 58 5.07 -3.20 -12.17
CA GLY A 58 5.54 -4.28 -13.06
C GLY A 58 4.42 -5.25 -13.45
N MET A 59 4.79 -6.22 -14.28
CA MET A 59 3.88 -7.20 -14.87
C MET A 59 3.19 -8.09 -13.83
N MET A 60 2.05 -8.67 -14.22
CA MET A 60 1.44 -9.76 -13.47
C MET A 60 2.45 -10.92 -13.31
N GLY A 61 2.53 -11.51 -12.12
CA GLY A 61 3.47 -12.58 -11.83
C GLY A 61 4.88 -12.13 -11.41
N CYS A 62 5.23 -10.84 -11.46
CA CYS A 62 6.55 -10.37 -11.01
C CYS A 62 6.74 -10.43 -9.48
N GLY A 63 5.65 -10.58 -8.69
CA GLY A 63 5.74 -10.83 -7.24
C GLY A 63 5.38 -9.65 -6.35
N LYS A 64 4.78 -8.55 -6.88
CA LYS A 64 4.48 -7.32 -6.13
C LYS A 64 3.85 -7.55 -4.76
N SER A 65 2.74 -8.28 -4.69
CA SER A 65 2.04 -8.49 -3.41
C SER A 65 2.83 -9.36 -2.43
N ALA A 66 3.61 -10.35 -2.90
CA ALA A 66 4.41 -11.19 -2.03
C ALA A 66 5.63 -10.44 -1.48
N ILE A 67 6.41 -9.84 -2.38
CA ILE A 67 7.59 -9.04 -2.04
C ILE A 67 7.16 -7.83 -1.19
N GLY A 68 6.05 -7.17 -1.55
CA GLY A 68 5.54 -6.01 -0.83
C GLY A 68 5.17 -6.30 0.62
N ARG A 69 4.52 -7.43 0.89
CA ARG A 69 4.20 -7.85 2.27
C ARG A 69 5.46 -8.11 3.09
N THR A 70 6.43 -8.82 2.51
CA THR A 70 7.71 -9.11 3.19
C THR A 70 8.50 -7.83 3.42
N LEU A 71 8.55 -6.94 2.43
CA LEU A 71 9.22 -5.64 2.53
C LEU A 71 8.58 -4.78 3.63
N ALA A 72 7.27 -4.62 3.62
CA ALA A 72 6.54 -3.85 4.62
C ALA A 72 6.76 -4.37 6.04
N ALA A 73 6.72 -5.71 6.22
CA ALA A 73 7.00 -6.34 7.51
C ALA A 73 8.42 -6.05 8.02
N ARG A 74 9.43 -6.07 7.14
CA ARG A 74 10.83 -5.79 7.51
C ARG A 74 11.07 -4.32 7.83
N LEU A 75 10.40 -3.41 7.11
CA LEU A 75 10.49 -1.99 7.34
C LEU A 75 9.59 -1.51 8.51
N GLY A 76 8.71 -2.37 9.03
CA GLY A 76 7.77 -2.00 10.09
C GLY A 76 6.69 -1.02 9.64
N VAL A 77 6.35 -1.00 8.34
CA VAL A 77 5.33 -0.12 7.76
C VAL A 77 4.13 -0.92 7.24
N ALA A 78 3.04 -0.23 6.89
CA ALA A 78 1.86 -0.88 6.32
C ALA A 78 2.15 -1.41 4.90
N PHE A 79 1.53 -2.56 4.57
CA PHE A 79 1.38 -3.03 3.20
C PHE A 79 -0.03 -2.72 2.71
N VAL A 80 -0.14 -2.07 1.56
CA VAL A 80 -1.42 -1.72 0.93
C VAL A 80 -1.46 -2.27 -0.49
N ASP A 81 -2.59 -2.85 -0.89
CA ASP A 81 -2.84 -3.28 -2.27
C ASP A 81 -3.93 -2.40 -2.88
N SER A 82 -3.60 -1.65 -3.93
CA SER A 82 -4.54 -0.70 -4.53
C SER A 82 -5.78 -1.37 -5.10
N ASP A 83 -5.67 -2.60 -5.61
CA ASP A 83 -6.80 -3.32 -6.16
C ASP A 83 -7.79 -3.68 -5.03
N ALA A 84 -7.29 -4.14 -3.88
CA ALA A 84 -8.12 -4.42 -2.69
C ALA A 84 -8.78 -3.15 -2.12
N GLU A 85 -8.07 -2.00 -2.12
CA GLU A 85 -8.63 -0.72 -1.70
C GLU A 85 -9.76 -0.24 -2.62
N ILE A 86 -9.62 -0.45 -3.94
CA ILE A 86 -10.66 -0.12 -4.92
C ILE A 86 -11.90 -1.00 -4.69
N GLU A 87 -11.73 -2.31 -4.53
CA GLU A 87 -12.83 -3.24 -4.27
C GLU A 87 -13.57 -2.91 -2.97
N THR A 88 -12.82 -2.60 -1.91
CA THR A 88 -13.39 -2.17 -0.62
C THR A 88 -14.18 -0.88 -0.76
N ALA A 89 -13.62 0.13 -1.43
CA ALA A 89 -14.28 1.43 -1.62
C ALA A 89 -15.54 1.34 -2.50
N ALA A 90 -15.54 0.45 -3.50
CA ALA A 90 -16.66 0.23 -4.41
C ALA A 90 -17.70 -0.76 -3.86
N ASN A 91 -17.37 -1.50 -2.80
CA ASN A 91 -18.13 -2.66 -2.31
C ASN A 91 -18.49 -3.63 -3.47
N ALA A 92 -17.53 -3.85 -4.38
CA ALA A 92 -17.66 -4.68 -5.57
C ALA A 92 -16.29 -5.17 -6.03
N THR A 93 -16.23 -6.34 -6.62
CA THR A 93 -15.00 -6.86 -7.22
C THR A 93 -14.62 -6.08 -8.49
N ILE A 94 -13.34 -6.07 -8.83
CA ILE A 94 -12.86 -5.41 -10.06
C ILE A 94 -13.60 -5.92 -11.30
N PRO A 95 -13.82 -7.24 -11.52
CA PRO A 95 -14.63 -7.71 -12.64
C PRO A 95 -16.07 -7.16 -12.66
N GLU A 96 -16.71 -7.02 -11.49
CA GLU A 96 -18.06 -6.44 -11.39
C GLU A 96 -18.04 -4.94 -11.75
N ILE A 97 -17.03 -4.20 -11.30
CA ILE A 97 -16.84 -2.78 -11.66
C ILE A 97 -16.69 -2.64 -13.18
N PHE A 98 -15.84 -3.48 -13.80
CA PHE A 98 -15.64 -3.47 -15.26
C PHE A 98 -16.93 -3.80 -16.00
N ALA A 99 -17.70 -4.80 -15.55
CA ALA A 99 -18.94 -5.21 -16.18
C ALA A 99 -20.05 -4.17 -16.05
N ARG A 100 -20.13 -3.49 -14.89
CA ARG A 100 -21.17 -2.51 -14.59
C ARG A 100 -20.86 -1.11 -15.13
N ASP A 101 -19.64 -0.64 -14.94
CA ASP A 101 -19.28 0.77 -15.12
C ASP A 101 -18.22 0.98 -16.22
N GLY A 102 -17.55 -0.08 -16.66
CA GLY A 102 -16.55 -0.06 -17.73
C GLY A 102 -15.15 0.38 -17.29
N GLU A 103 -14.18 0.24 -18.21
CA GLU A 103 -12.76 0.48 -17.94
C GLU A 103 -12.48 1.94 -17.59
N ALA A 104 -13.09 2.90 -18.28
CA ALA A 104 -12.84 4.32 -18.02
C ALA A 104 -13.20 4.73 -16.60
N PHE A 105 -14.32 4.22 -16.07
CA PHE A 105 -14.73 4.43 -14.69
C PHE A 105 -13.73 3.80 -13.71
N PHE A 106 -13.36 2.53 -13.94
CA PHE A 106 -12.37 1.85 -13.11
C PHE A 106 -11.07 2.67 -13.06
N ARG A 107 -10.54 3.11 -14.21
CA ARG A 107 -9.29 3.89 -14.26
C ARG A 107 -9.40 5.22 -13.53
N ALA A 108 -10.57 5.86 -13.55
CA ALA A 108 -10.79 7.07 -12.75
C ALA A 108 -10.72 6.78 -11.25
N ARG A 109 -11.37 5.72 -10.79
CA ARG A 109 -11.34 5.31 -9.37
C ARG A 109 -9.96 4.84 -8.93
N GLU A 110 -9.26 4.07 -9.76
CA GLU A 110 -7.88 3.63 -9.53
C GLU A 110 -6.97 4.83 -9.24
N ALA A 111 -7.04 5.87 -10.06
CA ALA A 111 -6.22 7.06 -9.86
C ALA A 111 -6.58 7.84 -8.58
N GLU A 112 -7.87 7.97 -8.27
CA GLU A 112 -8.30 8.61 -7.02
C GLU A 112 -7.83 7.87 -5.77
N VAL A 113 -7.90 6.53 -5.80
CA VAL A 113 -7.44 5.69 -4.69
C VAL A 113 -5.93 5.80 -4.54
N ILE A 114 -5.15 5.67 -5.63
CA ILE A 114 -3.70 5.80 -5.60
C ILE A 114 -3.29 7.18 -5.08
N ALA A 115 -3.88 8.27 -5.59
CA ALA A 115 -3.56 9.61 -5.14
C ALA A 115 -3.91 9.85 -3.64
N ARG A 116 -4.97 9.22 -3.13
CA ARG A 116 -5.30 9.23 -1.71
C ARG A 116 -4.27 8.50 -0.87
N LEU A 117 -3.87 7.29 -1.30
CA LEU A 117 -2.90 6.46 -0.58
C LEU A 117 -1.51 7.11 -0.51
N LEU A 118 -1.08 7.77 -1.59
CA LEU A 118 0.21 8.46 -1.65
C LEU A 118 0.30 9.68 -0.71
N ARG A 119 -0.83 10.26 -0.29
CA ARG A 119 -0.87 11.38 0.67
C ARG A 119 -1.00 10.93 2.12
N GLY A 120 -1.09 9.63 2.35
CA GLY A 120 -1.15 9.03 3.68
C GLY A 120 0.22 8.85 4.31
N GLU A 121 0.26 8.08 5.39
CA GLU A 121 1.51 7.66 6.01
C GLU A 121 2.34 6.82 5.03
N PRO A 122 3.69 6.95 5.02
CA PRO A 122 4.56 6.14 4.19
C PRO A 122 4.31 4.64 4.34
N CYS A 123 4.12 3.96 3.21
CA CYS A 123 3.79 2.54 3.19
C CYS A 123 4.42 1.85 1.98
N VAL A 124 4.30 0.52 1.91
CA VAL A 124 4.58 -0.25 0.70
C VAL A 124 3.27 -0.48 -0.05
N LEU A 125 3.14 0.16 -1.22
CA LEU A 125 1.95 0.09 -2.06
C LEU A 125 2.17 -0.86 -3.25
N SER A 126 1.38 -1.93 -3.33
CA SER A 126 1.29 -2.80 -4.50
C SER A 126 0.20 -2.28 -5.43
N THR A 127 0.53 -2.05 -6.70
CA THR A 127 -0.45 -1.59 -7.69
C THR A 127 -0.88 -2.68 -8.66
N GLY A 128 -2.08 -2.57 -9.22
CA GLY A 128 -2.47 -3.35 -10.38
C GLY A 128 -1.49 -3.18 -11.55
N GLY A 129 -1.30 -4.24 -12.36
CA GLY A 129 -0.31 -4.19 -13.46
C GLY A 129 -0.61 -3.13 -14.52
N GLY A 130 -1.81 -2.56 -14.56
CA GLY A 130 -2.18 -1.48 -15.46
C GLY A 130 -2.05 -0.07 -14.87
N ALA A 131 -1.93 0.05 -13.56
CA ALA A 131 -1.98 1.35 -12.88
C ALA A 131 -0.86 2.31 -13.33
N PHE A 132 0.37 1.80 -13.46
CA PHE A 132 1.53 2.60 -13.87
C PHE A 132 1.51 3.00 -15.36
N LEU A 133 0.60 2.42 -16.18
CA LEU A 133 0.45 2.80 -17.58
C LEU A 133 -0.19 4.19 -17.75
N ALA A 134 -0.93 4.65 -16.77
CA ALA A 134 -1.57 5.97 -16.81
C ALA A 134 -0.61 7.08 -16.38
N ASP A 135 -0.41 8.09 -17.22
CA ASP A 135 0.48 9.24 -16.95
C ASP A 135 0.16 9.91 -15.62
N ARG A 136 -1.13 10.14 -15.34
CA ARG A 136 -1.59 10.77 -14.08
C ARG A 136 -1.15 10.01 -12.83
N ASN A 137 -1.09 8.66 -12.91
CA ASN A 137 -0.64 7.84 -11.77
C ASN A 137 0.87 7.95 -11.62
N ARG A 138 1.64 7.94 -12.74
CA ARG A 138 3.09 8.15 -12.70
C ARG A 138 3.45 9.51 -12.12
N GLN A 139 2.75 10.57 -12.53
CA GLN A 139 2.95 11.91 -11.98
C GLN A 139 2.67 11.96 -10.48
N ALA A 140 1.53 11.43 -10.03
CA ALA A 140 1.20 11.38 -8.61
C ALA A 140 2.21 10.58 -7.78
N ILE A 141 2.74 9.47 -8.33
CA ILE A 141 3.78 8.67 -7.69
C ILE A 141 5.09 9.46 -7.59
N ALA A 142 5.50 10.13 -8.66
CA ALA A 142 6.72 10.94 -8.67
C ALA A 142 6.65 12.16 -7.72
N GLU A 143 5.45 12.70 -7.46
CA GLU A 143 5.24 13.83 -6.56
C GLU A 143 5.21 13.44 -5.07
N HIS A 144 4.77 12.22 -4.75
CA HIS A 144 4.42 11.83 -3.37
C HIS A 144 4.98 10.48 -2.93
N GLY A 145 5.80 9.83 -3.73
CA GLY A 145 6.37 8.53 -3.44
C GLY A 145 7.49 8.18 -4.42
N VAL A 146 7.89 6.92 -4.44
CA VAL A 146 8.91 6.40 -5.36
C VAL A 146 8.42 5.11 -6.01
N ALA A 147 8.53 5.00 -7.33
CA ALA A 147 8.24 3.77 -8.05
C ALA A 147 9.45 2.86 -8.11
N ILE A 148 9.27 1.58 -7.77
CA ILE A 148 10.26 0.54 -8.03
C ILE A 148 9.68 -0.52 -8.95
N TRP A 149 10.30 -0.70 -10.11
CA TRP A 149 9.93 -1.71 -11.08
C TRP A 149 10.51 -3.07 -10.69
N LEU A 150 9.64 -4.03 -10.39
CA LEU A 150 10.01 -5.44 -10.27
C LEU A 150 10.08 -6.03 -11.68
N ASP A 151 11.27 -6.00 -12.25
CA ASP A 151 11.54 -6.45 -13.61
C ASP A 151 11.82 -7.95 -13.65
N ALA A 152 11.05 -8.67 -14.44
CA ALA A 152 11.17 -10.13 -14.60
C ALA A 152 11.02 -10.52 -16.07
N ASP A 153 11.81 -11.51 -16.49
CA ASP A 153 11.76 -12.04 -17.84
C ASP A 153 10.45 -12.78 -18.12
N LEU A 154 10.13 -12.90 -19.41
CA LEU A 154 8.90 -13.56 -19.87
C LEU A 154 8.77 -15.00 -19.34
N ASP A 155 9.85 -15.78 -19.34
CA ASP A 155 9.78 -17.18 -18.92
C ASP A 155 9.52 -17.28 -17.40
N LEU A 156 10.15 -16.43 -16.60
CA LEU A 156 9.90 -16.37 -15.16
C LEU A 156 8.45 -15.92 -14.86
N LEU A 157 7.94 -14.93 -15.59
CA LEU A 157 6.56 -14.50 -15.48
C LEU A 157 5.59 -15.62 -15.86
N TRP A 158 5.86 -16.29 -16.99
CA TRP A 158 5.03 -17.37 -17.49
C TRP A 158 4.95 -18.54 -16.50
N ASP A 159 6.06 -18.98 -15.96
CA ASP A 159 6.10 -20.05 -14.96
C ASP A 159 5.26 -19.73 -13.71
N ARG A 160 5.21 -18.48 -13.31
CA ARG A 160 4.43 -18.02 -12.15
C ARG A 160 2.95 -17.84 -12.41
N VAL A 161 2.53 -17.60 -13.67
CA VAL A 161 1.12 -17.29 -13.99
C VAL A 161 0.38 -18.39 -14.72
N ARG A 162 1.06 -19.33 -15.43
CA ARG A 162 0.44 -20.36 -16.29
C ARG A 162 -0.56 -21.28 -15.59
N HIS A 163 -0.46 -21.43 -14.27
CA HIS A 163 -1.35 -22.27 -13.46
C HIS A 163 -2.40 -21.46 -12.68
N LYS A 164 -2.54 -20.15 -12.95
CA LYS A 164 -3.46 -19.28 -12.23
C LYS A 164 -4.64 -18.87 -13.12
N ASP A 165 -5.80 -19.47 -12.88
CA ASP A 165 -7.05 -19.16 -13.61
C ASP A 165 -7.60 -17.75 -13.33
N THR A 166 -6.99 -17.03 -12.37
CA THR A 166 -7.42 -15.69 -11.91
C THR A 166 -6.90 -14.54 -12.78
N ARG A 167 -6.47 -14.82 -14.05
CA ARG A 167 -5.88 -13.83 -14.95
C ARG A 167 -6.72 -13.65 -16.23
N PRO A 168 -7.75 -12.78 -16.22
CA PRO A 168 -8.65 -12.61 -17.36
C PRO A 168 -7.92 -12.27 -18.68
N LEU A 169 -6.85 -11.45 -18.61
CA LEU A 169 -6.06 -11.05 -19.77
C LEU A 169 -5.31 -12.21 -20.45
N LEU A 170 -5.14 -13.34 -19.78
CA LEU A 170 -4.49 -14.53 -20.34
C LEU A 170 -5.49 -15.61 -20.79
N ARG A 171 -6.79 -15.33 -20.76
CA ARG A 171 -7.83 -16.23 -21.29
C ARG A 171 -7.92 -16.09 -22.82
N THR A 172 -6.85 -16.47 -23.51
CA THR A 172 -6.69 -16.37 -24.96
C THR A 172 -6.24 -17.72 -25.51
N PRO A 173 -6.34 -17.97 -26.84
CA PRO A 173 -5.87 -19.22 -27.44
C PRO A 173 -4.37 -19.48 -27.23
N ASP A 174 -3.55 -18.43 -27.14
CA ASP A 174 -2.13 -18.50 -26.80
C ASP A 174 -1.79 -17.54 -25.66
N PRO A 175 -1.93 -17.99 -24.40
CA PRO A 175 -1.68 -17.15 -23.22
C PRO A 175 -0.23 -16.69 -23.09
N LYS A 176 0.76 -17.53 -23.49
CA LYS A 176 2.19 -17.16 -23.42
C LYS A 176 2.54 -16.06 -24.41
N MET A 177 2.03 -16.14 -25.64
CA MET A 177 2.20 -15.10 -26.66
C MET A 177 1.51 -13.80 -26.22
N THR A 178 0.31 -13.90 -25.63
CA THR A 178 -0.40 -12.74 -25.08
C THR A 178 0.42 -12.07 -23.96
N LEU A 179 1.01 -12.85 -23.05
CA LEU A 179 1.89 -12.33 -21.99
C LEU A 179 3.14 -11.65 -22.58
N ALA A 180 3.74 -12.24 -23.63
CA ALA A 180 4.89 -11.68 -24.31
C ALA A 180 4.58 -10.28 -24.91
N ARG A 181 3.48 -10.16 -25.66
CA ARG A 181 3.04 -8.87 -26.22
C ARG A 181 2.77 -7.84 -25.13
N LEU A 182 2.06 -8.23 -24.07
CA LEU A 182 1.80 -7.33 -22.94
C LEU A 182 3.11 -6.87 -22.26
N LEU A 183 4.12 -7.75 -22.17
CA LEU A 183 5.42 -7.37 -21.62
C LEU A 183 6.15 -6.40 -22.54
N GLU A 184 6.18 -6.66 -23.86
CA GLU A 184 6.79 -5.79 -24.86
C GLU A 184 6.18 -4.39 -24.87
N ASP A 185 4.83 -4.29 -24.86
CA ASP A 185 4.11 -3.02 -24.85
C ASP A 185 4.33 -2.21 -23.55
N ARG A 186 4.47 -2.91 -22.41
CA ARG A 186 4.47 -2.27 -21.08
C ARG A 186 5.87 -2.03 -20.51
N ALA A 187 6.87 -2.82 -20.87
CA ALA A 187 8.22 -2.69 -20.35
C ALA A 187 8.82 -1.29 -20.55
N PRO A 188 8.63 -0.59 -21.70
CA PRO A 188 9.11 0.79 -21.87
C PRO A 188 8.47 1.78 -20.88
N ILE A 189 7.22 1.51 -20.46
CA ILE A 189 6.52 2.35 -19.49
C ILE A 189 6.99 2.03 -18.07
N TYR A 190 7.13 0.74 -17.71
CA TYR A 190 7.68 0.37 -16.41
C TYR A 190 9.13 0.86 -16.22
N ALA A 191 9.92 0.94 -17.30
CA ALA A 191 11.28 1.47 -17.30
C ALA A 191 11.35 2.97 -16.94
N GLN A 192 10.23 3.69 -16.88
CA GLN A 192 10.14 5.05 -16.37
C GLN A 192 10.08 5.11 -14.83
N ALA A 193 9.99 3.96 -14.16
CA ALA A 193 10.11 3.91 -12.71
C ALA A 193 11.50 4.35 -12.29
N GLU A 194 11.57 5.11 -11.20
CA GLU A 194 12.82 5.70 -10.70
C GLU A 194 13.83 4.63 -10.27
N LEU A 195 13.34 3.54 -9.71
CA LEU A 195 14.15 2.41 -9.25
C LEU A 195 13.75 1.12 -10.00
N ARG A 196 14.71 0.21 -10.13
CA ARG A 196 14.53 -1.08 -10.80
C ARG A 196 15.17 -2.20 -9.99
N ALA A 197 14.41 -3.23 -9.69
CA ALA A 197 14.90 -4.46 -9.07
C ALA A 197 14.67 -5.64 -10.02
N ARG A 198 15.75 -6.24 -10.51
CA ARG A 198 15.69 -7.37 -11.43
C ARG A 198 15.42 -8.66 -10.67
N ALA A 199 14.36 -9.36 -11.08
CA ALA A 199 14.06 -10.70 -10.62
C ALA A 199 14.78 -11.74 -11.50
N GLU A 200 15.31 -12.78 -10.88
CA GLU A 200 16.02 -13.86 -11.55
C GLU A 200 15.38 -15.23 -11.23
N PRO A 201 15.51 -16.23 -12.11
CA PRO A 201 15.06 -17.58 -11.82
C PRO A 201 15.71 -18.11 -10.54
N GLY A 202 14.92 -18.77 -9.68
CA GLY A 202 15.40 -19.34 -8.42
C GLY A 202 15.56 -18.35 -7.26
N LEU A 203 15.41 -17.04 -7.49
CA LEU A 203 15.47 -16.07 -6.42
C LEU A 203 14.22 -16.18 -5.53
N SER A 204 14.43 -16.39 -4.22
CA SER A 204 13.35 -16.46 -3.25
C SER A 204 12.69 -15.08 -3.04
N ILE A 205 11.50 -15.05 -2.45
CA ILE A 205 10.82 -13.80 -2.05
C ILE A 205 11.72 -13.01 -1.10
N ASP A 206 12.34 -13.68 -0.13
CA ASP A 206 13.25 -13.03 0.84
C ASP A 206 14.47 -12.42 0.16
N ALA A 207 15.16 -13.18 -0.72
CA ALA A 207 16.31 -12.66 -1.44
C ALA A 207 15.95 -11.50 -2.37
N MET A 208 14.77 -11.54 -3.00
CA MET A 208 14.29 -10.43 -3.81
C MET A 208 13.93 -9.21 -2.94
N THR A 209 13.39 -9.43 -1.74
CA THR A 209 13.10 -8.36 -0.78
C THR A 209 14.39 -7.70 -0.30
N GLU A 210 15.45 -8.48 0.02
CA GLU A 210 16.77 -7.93 0.35
C GLU A 210 17.33 -7.05 -0.78
N ARG A 211 17.20 -7.51 -2.02
CA ARG A 211 17.61 -6.72 -3.19
C ARG A 211 16.87 -5.39 -3.27
N VAL A 212 15.56 -5.40 -2.99
CA VAL A 212 14.75 -4.17 -2.95
C VAL A 212 15.19 -3.26 -1.81
N ILE A 213 15.43 -3.81 -0.61
CA ILE A 213 15.91 -3.03 0.55
C ILE A 213 17.26 -2.39 0.23
N ALA A 214 18.21 -3.13 -0.35
CA ALA A 214 19.51 -2.58 -0.73
C ALA A 214 19.38 -1.40 -1.72
N ILE A 215 18.52 -1.53 -2.74
CA ILE A 215 18.25 -0.44 -3.70
C ILE A 215 17.64 0.79 -3.02
N LEU A 216 16.74 0.58 -2.04
CA LEU A 216 16.12 1.69 -1.29
C LEU A 216 17.12 2.34 -0.33
N ALA A 217 18.01 1.57 0.29
CA ALA A 217 19.03 2.06 1.21
C ALA A 217 20.11 2.92 0.53
N ASP A 218 20.34 2.74 -0.78
CA ASP A 218 21.19 3.63 -1.58
C ASP A 218 20.61 5.06 -1.71
N ARG A 219 19.38 5.27 -1.22
CA ARG A 219 18.63 6.53 -1.27
C ARG A 219 18.14 6.89 0.14
N PRO A 220 18.97 7.57 0.94
CA PRO A 220 18.60 7.97 2.31
C PRO A 220 17.37 8.90 2.39
N ASP A 221 17.07 9.60 1.30
CA ASP A 221 15.84 10.38 1.15
C ASP A 221 14.56 9.52 1.04
N ILE A 222 14.70 8.21 0.76
CA ILE A 222 13.61 7.24 0.69
C ILE A 222 13.60 6.33 1.92
N LEU A 223 14.74 5.71 2.23
CA LEU A 223 14.89 4.75 3.33
C LEU A 223 16.17 5.05 4.11
N GLU A 224 16.00 5.43 5.36
CA GLU A 224 17.07 5.59 6.33
C GLU A 224 17.20 4.30 7.15
N ILE A 225 18.38 3.69 7.08
CA ILE A 225 18.74 2.54 7.92
C ILE A 225 19.67 3.09 9.01
N PRO A 226 19.30 2.97 10.31
CA PRO A 226 20.17 3.40 11.39
C PRO A 226 21.50 2.63 11.37
N ASP A 227 22.60 3.34 11.57
CA ASP A 227 23.90 2.70 11.79
C ASP A 227 23.83 1.87 13.09
N ASP A 228 24.15 0.61 13.02
CA ASP A 228 24.43 -0.25 14.19
C ASP A 228 25.74 0.21 14.83
N SER A 229 25.65 1.21 15.72
CA SER A 229 26.81 1.72 16.48
C SER A 229 26.99 0.97 17.77
#